data_e50650debfb04f7d59f8702896680dfc
#
_entry.id   e50650debfb04f7d59f8702896680dfc
#
_cell.length_a   1.000
_cell.length_b   1.000
_cell.length_c   1.000
_cell.angle_alpha   90.00
_cell.angle_beta   90.00
_cell.angle_gamma   90.00
#
_symmetry.space_group_name_H-M   'P 1'
#
loop_
_entity.id
_entity.type
_entity.pdbx_description
1 polymer ?
#
loop_
_entity_poly.entity_id
_entity_poly.type
_entity_poly.pdbx_seq_one_letter_code
_entity_poly.pdbx_strand_id
1 'polypeptide(L)'
;MTSPRMGWPQLLSPQRFKVKNEQIIAAPAAATDQGLAGLRSEFHIDHDRVVFSTAFRRLGRKTQVHPLAQHDHTHNRLTHSVEVASVGRSLGNRVGASLEISPHELPEGFTPFDVGGIVQVACLAHDMGNPPFGHTGEYALRDWFRDPARAELLAPLTNAEHCDIKRSCLIIARWRSRWA
;
A
#
# COMPACT_ATOMS: atom_id res chain seq x y z
N MET A 1 17.79 -16.76 -10.73
CA MET A 1 17.09 -17.25 -9.52
C MET A 1 15.69 -16.62 -9.50
N THR A 2 14.67 -17.38 -9.78
CA THR A 2 13.27 -16.93 -9.70
C THR A 2 12.90 -16.79 -8.24
N SER A 3 12.56 -15.58 -7.80
CA SER A 3 12.03 -15.35 -6.45
C SER A 3 10.82 -16.27 -6.24
N PRO A 4 10.72 -17.00 -5.12
CA PRO A 4 9.56 -17.86 -4.87
C PRO A 4 8.28 -17.00 -4.92
N ARG A 5 7.29 -17.46 -5.65
CA ARG A 5 5.97 -16.80 -5.70
C ARG A 5 5.31 -16.98 -4.33
N MET A 6 4.83 -15.89 -3.75
CA MET A 6 4.02 -15.96 -2.53
C MET A 6 2.66 -16.61 -2.88
N GLY A 7 2.24 -17.56 -2.05
CA GLY A 7 0.91 -18.17 -2.17
C GLY A 7 -0.20 -17.26 -1.61
N TRP A 8 -1.42 -17.53 -1.99
CA TRP A 8 -2.60 -16.80 -1.52
C TRP A 8 -2.72 -16.75 0.03
N PRO A 9 -2.44 -17.82 0.80
CA PRO A 9 -2.48 -17.76 2.27
C PRO A 9 -1.53 -16.74 2.86
N GLN A 10 -0.39 -16.48 2.22
CA GLN A 10 0.57 -15.46 2.66
C GLN A 10 0.11 -14.06 2.30
N LEU A 11 -0.48 -13.88 1.09
CA LEU A 11 -0.97 -12.60 0.61
C LEU A 11 -2.22 -12.12 1.35
N LEU A 12 -3.09 -13.06 1.77
CA LEU A 12 -4.33 -12.80 2.46
C LEU A 12 -4.19 -12.90 3.99
N SER A 13 -2.97 -12.98 4.53
CA SER A 13 -2.76 -13.12 5.96
C SER A 13 -3.40 -11.99 6.77
N PRO A 14 -4.24 -12.27 7.77
CA PRO A 14 -4.80 -11.30 8.70
C PRO A 14 -3.78 -10.86 9.76
N GLN A 15 -2.59 -11.48 9.80
CA GLN A 15 -1.56 -11.18 10.78
C GLN A 15 -1.10 -9.71 10.67
N ARG A 16 -1.08 -9.03 11.80
CA ARG A 16 -0.59 -7.65 11.92
C ARG A 16 0.64 -7.60 12.81
N PHE A 17 1.46 -6.58 12.60
CA PHE A 17 2.69 -6.37 13.35
C PHE A 17 2.69 -4.99 13.99
N LYS A 18 3.31 -4.88 15.15
CA LYS A 18 3.54 -3.62 15.86
C LYS A 18 5.04 -3.46 16.13
N VAL A 19 5.51 -2.23 16.09
CA VAL A 19 6.86 -1.90 16.54
C VAL A 19 6.77 -1.56 18.02
N LYS A 20 7.52 -2.29 18.85
CA LYS A 20 7.67 -2.04 20.28
C LYS A 20 9.15 -2.17 20.65
N ASN A 21 9.73 -1.12 21.24
CA ASN A 21 11.16 -1.09 21.62
C ASN A 21 12.07 -1.47 20.43
N GLU A 22 11.82 -0.86 19.26
CA GLU A 22 12.56 -1.11 18.01
C GLU A 22 12.45 -2.55 17.45
N GLN A 23 11.65 -3.40 18.06
CA GLN A 23 11.39 -4.77 17.61
C GLN A 23 10.03 -4.86 16.94
N ILE A 24 9.98 -5.61 15.85
CA ILE A 24 8.73 -5.95 15.17
C ILE A 24 8.16 -7.18 15.87
N ILE A 25 7.02 -7.01 16.52
CA ILE A 25 6.30 -8.09 17.19
C ILE A 25 4.95 -8.33 16.52
N ALA A 26 4.51 -9.58 16.51
CA ALA A 26 3.15 -9.92 16.09
C ALA A 26 2.13 -9.18 16.97
N ALA A 27 1.21 -8.46 16.38
CA ALA A 27 0.09 -7.91 17.11
C ALA A 27 -0.83 -9.06 17.53
N PRO A 28 -1.37 -9.06 18.78
CA PRO A 28 -2.43 -9.98 19.11
C PRO A 28 -3.59 -9.79 18.13
N ALA A 29 -4.24 -10.88 17.74
CA ALA A 29 -5.49 -10.78 17.00
C ALA A 29 -6.42 -9.81 17.76
N ALA A 30 -7.07 -8.89 17.05
CA ALA A 30 -8.03 -8.02 17.69
C ALA A 30 -8.99 -8.91 18.46
N ALA A 31 -9.18 -8.61 19.76
CA ALA A 31 -10.14 -9.35 20.57
C ALA A 31 -11.49 -9.19 19.87
N THR A 32 -11.88 -10.20 19.14
CA THR A 32 -13.15 -10.24 18.45
C THR A 32 -14.19 -10.33 19.55
N ASP A 33 -14.89 -9.23 19.77
CA ASP A 33 -16.11 -9.20 20.55
C ASP A 33 -17.01 -10.30 19.95
N GLN A 34 -17.21 -11.39 20.69
CA GLN A 34 -17.77 -12.64 20.17
C GLN A 34 -19.17 -12.50 19.52
N GLY A 35 -19.81 -11.34 19.66
CA GLY A 35 -21.10 -11.02 19.05
C GLY A 35 -21.03 -10.34 17.67
N LEU A 36 -19.93 -9.67 17.32
CA LEU A 36 -19.77 -8.89 16.07
C LEU A 36 -18.58 -9.35 15.21
N ALA A 37 -17.90 -10.41 15.62
CA ALA A 37 -16.66 -10.91 15.00
C ALA A 37 -16.79 -11.27 13.52
N GLY A 38 -17.99 -11.59 13.04
CA GLY A 38 -18.24 -11.92 11.63
C GLY A 38 -18.51 -10.71 10.72
N LEU A 39 -18.72 -9.51 11.30
CA LEU A 39 -19.17 -8.35 10.53
C LEU A 39 -18.02 -7.43 10.08
N ARG A 40 -16.85 -7.54 10.68
CA ARG A 40 -15.72 -6.65 10.41
C ARG A 40 -14.41 -7.40 10.32
N SER A 41 -13.91 -7.59 9.12
CA SER A 41 -12.60 -8.22 8.88
C SER A 41 -11.44 -7.28 9.28
N GLU A 42 -10.25 -7.85 9.50
CA GLU A 42 -9.00 -7.09 9.72
C GLU A 42 -8.70 -6.11 8.58
N PHE A 43 -9.15 -6.41 7.37
CA PHE A 43 -8.98 -5.55 6.20
C PHE A 43 -9.87 -4.29 6.25
N HIS A 44 -11.06 -4.39 6.86
CA HIS A 44 -11.88 -3.21 7.16
C HIS A 44 -11.21 -2.31 8.21
N ILE A 45 -10.55 -2.90 9.21
CA ILE A 45 -9.78 -2.14 10.19
C ILE A 45 -8.59 -1.43 9.52
N ASP A 46 -7.91 -2.08 8.60
CA ASP A 46 -6.82 -1.47 7.85
C ASP A 46 -7.30 -0.32 6.96
N HIS A 47 -8.46 -0.47 6.32
CA HIS A 47 -9.09 0.61 5.57
C HIS A 47 -9.29 1.86 6.44
N ASP A 48 -9.87 1.68 7.64
CA ASP A 48 -10.10 2.80 8.55
C ASP A 48 -8.78 3.42 9.02
N ARG A 49 -7.76 2.61 9.32
CA ARG A 49 -6.43 3.10 9.70
C ARG A 49 -5.82 3.99 8.62
N VAL A 50 -5.96 3.62 7.34
CA VAL A 50 -5.48 4.42 6.22
C VAL A 50 -6.28 5.71 6.12
N VAL A 51 -7.62 5.63 6.06
CA VAL A 51 -8.50 6.80 5.87
C VAL A 51 -8.37 7.82 7.00
N PHE A 52 -8.21 7.36 8.25
CA PHE A 52 -8.04 8.24 9.40
C PHE A 52 -6.61 8.72 9.60
N SER A 53 -5.63 8.21 8.85
CA SER A 53 -4.26 8.65 8.99
C SER A 53 -4.06 10.09 8.52
N THR A 54 -3.15 10.79 9.19
CA THR A 54 -2.77 12.16 8.80
C THR A 54 -2.09 12.20 7.43
N ALA A 55 -1.37 11.13 7.07
CA ALA A 55 -0.70 10.99 5.79
C ALA A 55 -1.71 10.96 4.63
N PHE A 56 -2.80 10.20 4.76
CA PHE A 56 -3.87 10.14 3.78
C PHE A 56 -4.61 11.49 3.66
N ARG A 57 -5.00 12.10 4.79
CA ARG A 57 -5.66 13.40 4.81
C ARG A 57 -4.84 14.50 4.15
N ARG A 58 -3.50 14.43 4.27
CA ARG A 58 -2.58 15.38 3.66
C ARG A 58 -2.64 15.36 2.12
N LEU A 59 -3.07 14.26 1.50
CA LEU A 59 -3.26 14.15 0.06
C LEU A 59 -4.27 15.17 -0.48
N GLY A 60 -5.26 15.58 0.32
CA GLY A 60 -6.24 16.59 -0.05
C GLY A 60 -5.65 17.99 -0.35
N ARG A 61 -4.44 18.26 0.12
CA ARG A 61 -3.70 19.50 -0.17
C ARG A 61 -2.58 19.33 -1.21
N LYS A 62 -2.52 18.16 -1.86
CA LYS A 62 -1.56 17.90 -2.94
C LYS A 62 -2.31 17.87 -4.26
N THR A 63 -1.86 18.65 -5.22
CA THR A 63 -2.45 18.68 -6.56
C THR A 63 -2.11 17.42 -7.33
N GLN A 64 -3.02 16.97 -8.20
CA GLN A 64 -2.76 15.85 -9.09
C GLN A 64 -2.10 16.33 -10.40
N VAL A 65 -2.64 17.37 -11.01
CA VAL A 65 -2.19 17.86 -12.33
C VAL A 65 -2.02 19.38 -12.34
N HIS A 66 -3.02 20.13 -11.83
CA HIS A 66 -3.04 21.59 -11.92
C HIS A 66 -2.83 22.26 -10.56
N PRO A 67 -1.67 22.89 -10.31
CA PRO A 67 -1.36 23.45 -8.99
C PRO A 67 -2.17 24.71 -8.64
N LEU A 68 -2.74 25.41 -9.60
CA LEU A 68 -3.44 26.70 -9.42
C LEU A 68 -4.85 26.64 -10.02
N ALA A 69 -5.55 25.53 -9.81
CA ALA A 69 -6.91 25.40 -10.32
C ALA A 69 -7.85 26.36 -9.58
N GLN A 70 -8.65 27.10 -10.36
CA GLN A 70 -9.64 28.07 -9.85
C GLN A 70 -11.00 27.41 -9.57
N HIS A 71 -11.15 26.11 -9.84
CA HIS A 71 -12.40 25.38 -9.69
C HIS A 71 -12.31 24.29 -8.65
N ASP A 72 -13.34 24.16 -7.82
CA ASP A 72 -13.44 23.14 -6.77
C ASP A 72 -13.53 21.70 -7.30
N HIS A 73 -13.83 21.53 -8.59
CA HIS A 73 -13.93 20.23 -9.26
C HIS A 73 -12.55 19.66 -9.67
N THR A 74 -11.47 20.35 -9.37
CA THR A 74 -10.13 19.88 -9.76
C THR A 74 -9.72 18.70 -8.90
N HIS A 75 -9.32 17.61 -9.55
CA HIS A 75 -8.79 16.43 -8.89
C HIS A 75 -7.55 16.77 -8.06
N ASN A 76 -7.60 16.39 -6.80
CA ASN A 76 -6.42 16.34 -5.93
C ASN A 76 -6.03 14.88 -5.70
N ARG A 77 -4.89 14.65 -5.06
CA ARG A 77 -4.40 13.28 -4.83
C ARG A 77 -5.31 12.45 -3.92
N LEU A 78 -6.09 13.08 -3.05
CA LEU A 78 -7.05 12.38 -2.20
C LEU A 78 -8.24 11.87 -3.01
N THR A 79 -8.86 12.73 -3.84
CA THR A 79 -9.99 12.32 -4.70
C THR A 79 -9.55 11.24 -5.68
N HIS A 80 -8.36 11.39 -6.28
CA HIS A 80 -7.75 10.37 -7.14
C HIS A 80 -7.59 9.03 -6.42
N SER A 81 -7.03 9.03 -5.20
CA SER A 81 -6.85 7.79 -4.43
C SER A 81 -8.17 7.10 -4.13
N VAL A 82 -9.24 7.85 -3.85
CA VAL A 82 -10.59 7.30 -3.62
C VAL A 82 -11.16 6.68 -4.89
N GLU A 83 -11.01 7.34 -6.04
CA GLU A 83 -11.45 6.82 -7.35
C GLU A 83 -10.72 5.54 -7.72
N VAL A 84 -9.38 5.54 -7.60
CA VAL A 84 -8.55 4.34 -7.84
C VAL A 84 -8.95 3.21 -6.91
N ALA A 85 -9.25 3.50 -5.64
CA ALA A 85 -9.69 2.51 -4.66
C ALA A 85 -11.06 1.91 -5.00
N SER A 86 -11.98 2.69 -5.54
CA SER A 86 -13.29 2.20 -5.99
C SER A 86 -13.17 1.21 -7.15
N VAL A 87 -12.34 1.53 -8.14
CA VAL A 87 -12.04 0.64 -9.27
C VAL A 87 -11.28 -0.59 -8.77
N GLY A 88 -10.26 -0.40 -7.94
CA GLY A 88 -9.45 -1.46 -7.37
C GLY A 88 -10.28 -2.48 -6.60
N ARG A 89 -11.23 -2.04 -5.77
CA ARG A 89 -12.16 -2.92 -5.07
C ARG A 89 -12.97 -3.77 -6.05
N SER A 90 -13.49 -3.17 -7.10
CA SER A 90 -14.29 -3.88 -8.10
C SER A 90 -13.48 -4.95 -8.82
N LEU A 91 -12.24 -4.63 -9.19
CA LEU A 91 -11.32 -5.60 -9.82
C LEU A 91 -10.92 -6.70 -8.84
N GLY A 92 -10.62 -6.35 -7.58
CA GLY A 92 -10.29 -7.30 -6.52
C GLY A 92 -11.42 -8.29 -6.25
N ASN A 93 -12.68 -7.82 -6.20
CA ASN A 93 -13.84 -8.69 -6.05
C ASN A 93 -13.98 -9.67 -7.22
N ARG A 94 -13.71 -9.23 -8.45
CA ARG A 94 -13.72 -10.13 -9.63
C ARG A 94 -12.64 -11.20 -9.56
N VAL A 95 -11.44 -10.82 -9.15
CA VAL A 95 -10.34 -11.78 -8.94
C VAL A 95 -10.71 -12.76 -7.83
N GLY A 96 -11.21 -12.27 -6.68
CA GLY A 96 -11.66 -13.10 -5.57
C GLY A 96 -12.74 -14.11 -5.99
N ALA A 97 -13.73 -13.68 -6.77
CA ALA A 97 -14.75 -14.59 -7.31
C ALA A 97 -14.17 -15.65 -8.25
N SER A 98 -13.16 -15.31 -9.06
CA SER A 98 -12.48 -16.29 -9.91
C SER A 98 -11.70 -17.31 -9.08
N LEU A 99 -11.09 -16.90 -7.95
CA LEU A 99 -10.38 -17.79 -7.03
C LEU A 99 -11.32 -18.71 -6.24
N GLU A 100 -12.53 -18.25 -5.92
CA GLU A 100 -13.57 -19.06 -5.25
C GLU A 100 -14.08 -20.19 -6.15
N ILE A 101 -14.19 -19.95 -7.47
CA ILE A 101 -14.61 -20.95 -8.44
C ILE A 101 -13.51 -21.99 -8.68
N SER A 102 -12.25 -21.60 -8.61
CA SER A 102 -11.09 -22.50 -8.74
C SER A 102 -10.86 -23.21 -7.40
N PRO A 103 -11.25 -24.48 -7.26
CA PRO A 103 -11.11 -25.17 -5.99
C PRO A 103 -9.63 -25.17 -5.58
N HIS A 104 -9.33 -24.63 -4.41
CA HIS A 104 -8.04 -24.62 -3.69
C HIS A 104 -7.21 -23.32 -3.74
N GLU A 105 -7.68 -22.24 -4.35
CA GLU A 105 -6.88 -21.01 -4.40
C GLU A 105 -7.27 -19.98 -3.32
N LEU A 106 -8.56 -19.83 -2.99
CA LEU A 106 -8.98 -18.95 -1.91
C LEU A 106 -8.91 -19.70 -0.57
N PRO A 107 -8.14 -19.23 0.42
CA PRO A 107 -8.02 -19.89 1.72
C PRO A 107 -9.36 -19.93 2.47
N GLU A 108 -9.55 -20.97 3.28
CA GLU A 108 -10.75 -21.12 4.11
C GLU A 108 -10.97 -19.92 5.02
N GLY A 109 -12.21 -19.45 5.11
CA GLY A 109 -12.59 -18.28 5.91
C GLY A 109 -12.43 -16.94 5.22
N PHE A 110 -11.92 -16.89 3.96
CA PHE A 110 -11.87 -15.70 3.15
C PHE A 110 -12.98 -15.68 2.11
N THR A 111 -13.42 -14.48 1.78
CA THR A 111 -14.43 -14.22 0.76
C THR A 111 -13.84 -13.42 -0.40
N PRO A 112 -14.47 -13.42 -1.57
CA PRO A 112 -14.08 -12.52 -2.68
C PRO A 112 -14.03 -11.05 -2.25
N PHE A 113 -14.86 -10.64 -1.30
CA PHE A 113 -14.90 -9.27 -0.79
C PHE A 113 -13.66 -8.92 0.05
N ASP A 114 -13.02 -9.89 0.69
CA ASP A 114 -11.76 -9.65 1.41
C ASP A 114 -10.64 -9.33 0.44
N VAL A 115 -10.58 -10.03 -0.71
CA VAL A 115 -9.63 -9.71 -1.78
C VAL A 115 -9.86 -8.29 -2.31
N GLY A 116 -11.13 -7.94 -2.54
CA GLY A 116 -11.51 -6.58 -2.93
C GLY A 116 -11.13 -5.53 -1.91
N GLY A 117 -11.32 -5.82 -0.62
CA GLY A 117 -10.94 -4.95 0.51
C GLY A 117 -9.45 -4.70 0.57
N ILE A 118 -8.62 -5.74 0.43
CA ILE A 118 -7.16 -5.62 0.39
C ILE A 118 -6.70 -4.72 -0.76
N VAL A 119 -7.22 -4.97 -1.97
CA VAL A 119 -6.88 -4.16 -3.15
C VAL A 119 -7.34 -2.71 -2.96
N GLN A 120 -8.53 -2.50 -2.38
CA GLN A 120 -9.05 -1.17 -2.06
C GLN A 120 -8.09 -0.39 -1.14
N VAL A 121 -7.65 -1.02 -0.04
CA VAL A 121 -6.71 -0.39 0.92
C VAL A 121 -5.38 -0.07 0.26
N ALA A 122 -4.84 -0.99 -0.53
CA ALA A 122 -3.61 -0.77 -1.28
C ALA A 122 -3.74 0.42 -2.25
N CYS A 123 -4.88 0.52 -2.94
CA CYS A 123 -5.20 1.63 -3.83
C CYS A 123 -5.36 2.97 -3.07
N LEU A 124 -5.97 2.98 -1.89
CA LEU A 124 -6.03 4.18 -1.05
C LEU A 124 -4.64 4.67 -0.64
N ALA A 125 -3.76 3.74 -0.32
CA ALA A 125 -2.44 4.05 0.21
C ALA A 125 -1.39 4.39 -0.86
N HIS A 126 -1.66 4.16 -2.15
CA HIS A 126 -0.64 4.20 -3.22
C HIS A 126 0.08 5.54 -3.37
N ASP A 127 -0.61 6.65 -3.10
CA ASP A 127 -0.05 8.00 -3.20
C ASP A 127 0.48 8.56 -1.86
N MET A 128 0.34 7.80 -0.77
CA MET A 128 0.85 8.22 0.54
C MET A 128 2.38 8.22 0.53
N GLY A 129 2.97 9.31 1.06
CA GLY A 129 4.43 9.43 1.14
C GLY A 129 5.11 9.97 -0.12
N ASN A 130 4.40 10.17 -1.22
CA ASN A 130 4.98 10.77 -2.42
C ASN A 130 5.62 12.13 -2.12
N PRO A 131 6.84 12.39 -2.62
CA PRO A 131 7.51 13.67 -2.44
C PRO A 131 6.81 14.79 -3.23
N PRO A 132 7.13 16.05 -2.96
CA PRO A 132 6.75 17.17 -3.80
C PRO A 132 7.21 16.93 -5.26
N PHE A 133 6.45 17.42 -6.22
CA PHE A 133 6.72 17.28 -7.66
C PHE A 133 6.64 15.86 -8.23
N GLY A 134 5.99 14.92 -7.50
CA GLY A 134 5.72 13.57 -7.97
C GLY A 134 6.99 12.82 -8.43
N HIS A 135 6.96 12.22 -9.60
CA HIS A 135 8.09 11.42 -10.12
C HIS A 135 9.38 12.22 -10.31
N THR A 136 9.31 13.50 -10.64
CA THR A 136 10.50 14.36 -10.76
C THR A 136 11.18 14.49 -9.40
N GLY A 137 10.40 14.66 -8.31
CA GLY A 137 10.93 14.67 -6.96
C GLY A 137 11.51 13.33 -6.53
N GLU A 138 10.89 12.22 -6.91
CA GLU A 138 11.41 10.87 -6.66
C GLU A 138 12.76 10.64 -7.38
N TYR A 139 12.86 11.05 -8.65
CA TYR A 139 14.11 10.95 -9.40
C TYR A 139 15.22 11.80 -8.77
N ALA A 140 14.91 13.03 -8.39
CA ALA A 140 15.88 13.92 -7.75
C ALA A 140 16.39 13.33 -6.41
N LEU A 141 15.49 12.77 -5.57
CA LEU A 141 15.87 12.09 -4.34
C LEU A 141 16.75 10.86 -4.62
N ARG A 142 16.33 10.04 -5.58
CA ARG A 142 17.09 8.85 -5.94
C ARG A 142 18.49 9.19 -6.43
N ASP A 143 18.62 10.17 -7.31
CA ASP A 143 19.89 10.57 -7.88
C ASP A 143 20.79 11.21 -6.82
N TRP A 144 20.18 11.94 -5.87
CA TRP A 144 20.88 12.48 -4.71
C TRP A 144 21.49 11.36 -3.83
N PHE A 145 20.75 10.29 -3.54
CA PHE A 145 21.24 9.15 -2.75
C PHE A 145 22.22 8.24 -3.51
N ARG A 146 22.26 8.31 -4.83
CA ARG A 146 23.20 7.54 -5.66
C ARG A 146 24.53 8.23 -5.90
N ASP A 147 24.63 9.49 -5.57
CA ASP A 147 25.85 10.27 -5.75
C ASP A 147 26.97 9.70 -4.85
N PRO A 148 28.10 9.26 -5.43
CA PRO A 148 29.23 8.74 -4.68
C PRO A 148 29.79 9.71 -3.63
N ALA A 149 29.67 11.01 -3.85
CA ALA A 149 30.08 12.05 -2.90
C ALA A 149 29.34 11.98 -1.56
N ARG A 150 28.25 11.22 -1.48
CA ARG A 150 27.41 11.08 -0.28
C ARG A 150 27.50 9.69 0.36
N ALA A 151 28.43 8.85 -0.10
CA ALA A 151 28.60 7.48 0.41
C ALA A 151 28.83 7.45 1.93
N GLU A 152 29.52 8.46 2.48
CA GLU A 152 29.77 8.56 3.92
C GLU A 152 28.49 8.76 4.73
N LEU A 153 27.51 9.49 4.21
CA LEU A 153 26.21 9.70 4.86
C LEU A 153 25.38 8.41 4.93
N LEU A 154 25.61 7.52 3.98
CA LEU A 154 24.91 6.24 3.91
C LEU A 154 25.67 5.10 4.64
N ALA A 155 26.92 5.32 4.99
CA ALA A 155 27.77 4.29 5.63
C ALA A 155 27.19 3.71 6.94
N PRO A 156 26.46 4.48 7.78
CA PRO A 156 25.85 3.95 9.00
C PRO A 156 24.64 3.04 8.75
N LEU A 157 24.10 3.02 7.54
CA LEU A 157 22.88 2.28 7.23
C LEU A 157 23.17 0.78 7.05
N THR A 158 22.22 -0.04 7.46
CA THR A 158 22.26 -1.49 7.20
C THR A 158 22.03 -1.80 5.72
N ASN A 159 22.41 -2.99 5.28
CA ASN A 159 22.17 -3.43 3.90
C ASN A 159 20.66 -3.42 3.53
N ALA A 160 19.77 -3.67 4.49
CA ALA A 160 18.33 -3.61 4.28
C ALA A 160 17.89 -2.16 4.01
N GLU A 161 18.32 -1.21 4.83
CA GLU A 161 18.02 0.22 4.66
C GLU A 161 18.61 0.79 3.37
N HIS A 162 19.83 0.38 2.99
CA HIS A 162 20.39 0.69 1.68
C HIS A 162 19.51 0.18 0.53
N CYS A 163 19.00 -1.04 0.66
CA CYS A 163 18.07 -1.60 -0.32
C CYS A 163 16.76 -0.81 -0.36
N ASP A 164 16.24 -0.38 0.78
CA ASP A 164 14.98 0.35 0.87
C ASP A 164 15.11 1.76 0.29
N ILE A 165 16.18 2.47 0.58
CA ILE A 165 16.48 3.77 -0.05
C ILE A 165 16.61 3.62 -1.57
N LYS A 166 17.30 2.60 -2.04
CA LYS A 166 17.40 2.31 -3.48
C LYS A 166 16.08 1.84 -4.10
N ARG A 167 15.20 1.22 -3.32
CA ARG A 167 13.91 0.66 -3.73
C ARG A 167 12.75 1.62 -3.52
N SER A 168 12.80 2.55 -2.56
CA SER A 168 11.71 3.48 -2.27
C SER A 168 11.34 4.30 -3.51
N CYS A 169 12.33 4.55 -4.38
CA CYS A 169 12.10 5.09 -5.72
C CYS A 169 11.72 4.01 -6.76
N LEU A 170 11.77 2.72 -6.42
CA LEU A 170 11.53 1.58 -7.32
C LEU A 170 10.18 0.89 -7.07
N ILE A 171 9.51 1.16 -5.97
CA ILE A 171 8.22 0.52 -5.67
C ILE A 171 7.23 0.85 -6.79
N ILE A 172 7.17 2.09 -7.23
CA ILE A 172 6.29 2.51 -8.33
C ILE A 172 6.81 2.01 -9.69
N ALA A 173 8.11 2.06 -9.94
CA ALA A 173 8.70 1.58 -11.20
C ALA A 173 8.60 0.05 -11.36
N ARG A 174 8.69 -0.70 -10.26
CA ARG A 174 8.59 -2.17 -10.28
C ARG A 174 7.15 -2.68 -10.43
N TRP A 175 6.17 -1.90 -10.05
CA TRP A 175 4.77 -2.14 -10.38
C TRP A 175 4.55 -2.02 -11.90
N ARG A 176 5.11 -1.00 -12.54
CA ARG A 176 5.00 -0.80 -13.98
C ARG A 176 5.68 -1.89 -14.81
N SER A 177 6.86 -2.36 -14.44
CA SER A 177 7.62 -3.35 -15.22
C SER A 177 7.14 -4.81 -15.04
N ARG A 178 6.25 -5.08 -14.08
CA ARG A 178 5.65 -6.41 -13.88
C ARG A 178 4.32 -6.60 -14.61
N TRP A 179 3.75 -5.52 -15.16
CA TRP A 179 2.47 -5.53 -15.87
C TRP A 179 2.57 -5.02 -17.32
N ALA A 180 3.77 -4.71 -17.80
CA ALA A 180 4.10 -4.58 -19.21
C ALA A 180 4.75 -5.87 -19.70
#